data_1bb818beb365f91eca57955c09d72ed8
#
_entry.id   1bb818beb365f91eca57955c09d72ed8
#
_cell.length_a   1.000
_cell.length_b   1.000
_cell.length_c   1.000
_cell.angle_alpha   90.00
_cell.angle_beta   90.00
_cell.angle_gamma   90.00
#
_symmetry.space_group_name_H-M   'P 1'
#
loop_
_entity.id
_entity.type
_entity.pdbx_description
1 polymer ?
#
loop_
_entity_poly.entity_id
_entity_poly.type
_entity_poly.pdbx_seq_one_letter_code
_entity_poly.pdbx_strand_id
1 'polypeptide(L)'
;MQTGNSQNTRPIKTIEPATTLIDEGKILRIITKLPGIAEEKIKIDLENHSTSVTIVATDSVIQYKKVITIPCEVRFCKKRFSDGVLELTLEKNGKNGS
;
A
#
# COMPACT_ATOMS: atom_id res chain seq x y z
N MET A 1 -13.96 -5.76 -33.37
CA MET A 1 -13.74 -5.84 -33.07
C MET A 1 -13.42 -6.11 -32.32
N GLN A 2 -13.09 -6.10 -32.10
CA GLN A 2 -12.74 -6.30 -31.44
C GLN A 2 -12.01 -6.32 -31.02
N THR A 3 -11.86 -6.26 -31.18
CA THR A 3 -11.12 -6.27 -30.80
C THR A 3 -10.52 -6.14 -30.10
N GLY A 4 -10.28 -5.96 -30.29
CA GLY A 4 -9.42 -5.87 -29.79
C GLY A 4 -9.29 -5.73 -28.64
N ASN A 5 -9.64 -5.52 -28.20
CA ASN A 5 -9.51 -5.35 -27.12
C ASN A 5 -9.56 -6.19 -26.35
N SER A 6 -9.62 -6.78 -26.67
CA SER A 6 -9.62 -7.69 -25.96
C SER A 6 -8.47 -7.93 -25.24
N GLN A 7 -7.53 -7.77 -25.71
CA GLN A 7 -6.39 -8.01 -25.12
C GLN A 7 -6.38 -7.45 -23.86
N ASN A 8 -6.87 -6.48 -23.80
CA ASN A 8 -6.84 -5.87 -22.65
C ASN A 8 -7.76 -6.49 -21.81
N THR A 9 -8.42 -7.39 -22.22
CA THR A 9 -9.35 -7.97 -21.37
C THR A 9 -8.79 -9.06 -20.59
N ARG A 10 -7.53 -9.36 -20.64
CA ARG A 10 -7.02 -10.33 -19.78
C ARG A 10 -7.25 -9.88 -18.39
N PRO A 11 -7.95 -10.60 -17.53
CA PRO A 11 -8.23 -10.16 -16.20
C PRO A 11 -6.98 -10.15 -15.37
N ILE A 12 -6.78 -9.12 -14.61
CA ILE A 12 -5.72 -9.07 -13.66
C ILE A 12 -6.30 -9.59 -12.37
N LYS A 13 -5.62 -10.57 -11.77
CA LYS A 13 -6.09 -11.10 -10.52
C LYS A 13 -5.71 -10.11 -9.43
N THR A 14 -6.66 -9.68 -8.62
CA THR A 14 -6.41 -8.77 -7.53
C THR A 14 -6.30 -9.56 -6.24
N ILE A 15 -5.21 -9.37 -5.53
CA ILE A 15 -4.94 -10.10 -4.32
C ILE A 15 -4.67 -9.10 -3.21
N GLU A 16 -5.20 -9.36 -2.04
CA GLU A 16 -4.91 -8.54 -0.89
C GLU A 16 -3.64 -9.07 -0.26
N PRO A 17 -2.58 -8.28 -0.19
CA PRO A 17 -1.31 -8.79 0.31
C PRO A 17 -1.31 -8.95 1.81
N ALA A 18 -0.50 -9.87 2.30
CA ALA A 18 -0.33 -10.04 3.74
C ALA A 18 0.26 -8.76 4.30
N THR A 19 -0.39 -8.17 5.27
CA THR A 19 -0.02 -6.88 5.81
C THR A 19 -0.10 -6.90 7.32
N THR A 20 0.90 -6.31 7.97
CA THR A 20 0.92 -6.20 9.41
C THR A 20 1.04 -4.72 9.78
N LEU A 21 0.23 -4.29 10.72
CA LEU A 21 0.30 -2.93 11.22
C LEU A 21 0.80 -2.98 12.65
N ILE A 22 1.88 -2.28 12.93
CA ILE A 22 2.47 -2.27 14.26
C ILE A 22 2.39 -0.86 14.82
N ASP A 23 1.77 -0.71 15.96
CA ASP A 23 1.64 0.57 16.61
C ASP A 23 2.72 0.70 17.66
N GLU A 24 3.65 1.62 17.44
CA GLU A 24 4.76 1.80 18.35
C GLU A 24 4.64 3.12 19.12
N GLY A 25 3.43 3.58 19.37
CA GLY A 25 3.23 4.81 20.09
C GLY A 25 3.14 5.99 19.15
N LYS A 26 4.22 6.69 18.92
CA LYS A 26 4.18 7.82 18.03
C LYS A 26 4.32 7.42 16.58
N ILE A 27 4.72 6.21 16.32
CA ILE A 27 5.00 5.74 14.98
C ILE A 27 4.17 4.52 14.70
N LEU A 28 3.64 4.45 13.50
CA LEU A 28 2.99 3.24 13.01
C LEU A 28 3.85 2.66 11.92
N ARG A 29 4.02 1.34 11.93
CA ARG A 29 4.81 0.68 10.93
C ARG A 29 3.92 -0.29 10.19
N ILE A 30 3.91 -0.22 8.87
CA ILE A 30 3.12 -1.11 8.05
C ILE A 30 4.07 -1.98 7.25
N ILE A 31 3.92 -3.28 7.35
CA ILE A 31 4.77 -4.21 6.64
C ILE A 31 3.88 -5.02 5.72
N THR A 32 4.14 -4.93 4.41
CA THR A 32 3.32 -5.59 3.41
C THR A 32 4.20 -6.45 2.52
N LYS A 33 3.78 -7.67 2.27
CA LYS A 33 4.57 -8.57 1.44
C LYS A 33 4.09 -8.47 0.01
N LEU A 34 5.00 -8.09 -0.90
CA LEU A 34 4.69 -7.93 -2.31
C LEU A 34 5.70 -8.71 -3.14
N PRO A 35 5.68 -10.04 -3.04
CA PRO A 35 6.68 -10.84 -3.70
C PRO A 35 6.60 -10.69 -5.21
N GLY A 36 7.77 -10.58 -5.83
CA GLY A 36 7.83 -10.51 -7.27
C GLY A 36 7.49 -9.17 -7.89
N ILE A 37 7.25 -8.14 -7.08
CA ILE A 37 6.88 -6.84 -7.59
C ILE A 37 8.11 -5.95 -7.64
N ALA A 38 8.25 -5.18 -8.72
CA ALA A 38 9.33 -4.22 -8.82
C ALA A 38 8.95 -2.98 -8.03
N GLU A 39 9.92 -2.36 -7.40
CA GLU A 39 9.64 -1.22 -6.54
C GLU A 39 8.95 -0.09 -7.28
N GLU A 40 9.33 0.16 -8.52
CA GLU A 40 8.71 1.25 -9.26
C GLU A 40 7.28 1.00 -9.64
N LYS A 41 6.77 -0.21 -9.39
CA LYS A 41 5.37 -0.51 -9.67
C LYS A 41 4.51 -0.36 -8.43
N ILE A 42 5.06 0.09 -7.34
CA ILE A 42 4.31 0.22 -6.10
C ILE A 42 3.86 1.66 -5.95
N LYS A 43 2.55 1.84 -5.71
CA LYS A 43 2.00 3.17 -5.48
C LYS A 43 1.40 3.21 -4.09
N ILE A 44 1.67 4.27 -3.37
CA ILE A 44 1.18 4.42 -2.02
C ILE A 44 0.53 5.78 -1.91
N ASP A 45 -0.70 5.81 -1.47
CA ASP A 45 -1.44 7.05 -1.32
C ASP A 45 -2.00 7.18 0.08
N LEU A 46 -1.98 8.40 0.58
CA LEU A 46 -2.53 8.70 1.88
C LEU A 46 -3.81 9.48 1.61
N GLU A 47 -4.94 8.97 2.07
CA GLU A 47 -6.23 9.52 1.73
C GLU A 47 -7.09 9.76 2.97
N ASN A 48 -8.24 10.36 2.76
CA ASN A 48 -9.22 10.58 3.84
C ASN A 48 -8.60 11.36 4.98
N HIS A 49 -8.03 12.51 4.70
CA HIS A 49 -7.40 13.36 5.69
C HIS A 49 -6.29 12.64 6.41
N SER A 50 -5.53 11.87 5.66
CA SER A 50 -4.36 11.16 6.19
C SER A 50 -4.72 10.09 7.21
N THR A 51 -5.88 9.48 7.06
CA THR A 51 -6.25 8.37 7.93
C THR A 51 -6.44 7.08 7.16
N SER A 52 -6.11 7.05 5.88
CA SER A 52 -6.23 5.84 5.10
C SER A 52 -5.03 5.70 4.18
N VAL A 53 -4.37 4.57 4.20
CA VAL A 53 -3.22 4.31 3.36
C VAL A 53 -3.63 3.27 2.33
N THR A 54 -3.47 3.60 1.06
CA THR A 54 -3.77 2.66 -0.01
C THR A 54 -2.48 2.24 -0.68
N ILE A 55 -2.24 0.96 -0.76
CA ILE A 55 -1.05 0.40 -1.39
C ILE A 55 -1.51 -0.39 -2.60
N VAL A 56 -1.00 -0.04 -3.78
CA VAL A 56 -1.32 -0.75 -4.99
C VAL A 56 -0.01 -1.12 -5.68
N ALA A 57 0.16 -2.38 -6.00
CA ALA A 57 1.36 -2.84 -6.67
C ALA A 57 0.94 -3.80 -7.77
N THR A 58 1.35 -3.54 -9.00
CA THR A 58 0.84 -4.27 -10.13
C THR A 58 1.97 -4.84 -10.96
N ASP A 59 1.86 -6.10 -11.36
CA ASP A 59 2.74 -6.61 -12.38
C ASP A 59 1.85 -7.02 -13.55
N SER A 60 2.33 -7.86 -14.46
CA SER A 60 1.59 -8.10 -15.70
C SER A 60 0.29 -8.87 -15.48
N VAL A 61 0.17 -9.67 -14.45
CA VAL A 61 -1.02 -10.49 -14.25
C VAL A 61 -1.62 -10.37 -12.85
N ILE A 62 -0.91 -9.77 -11.91
CA ILE A 62 -1.38 -9.70 -10.53
C ILE A 62 -1.38 -8.26 -10.08
N GLN A 63 -2.42 -7.87 -9.37
CA GLN A 63 -2.47 -6.60 -8.71
C GLN A 63 -2.64 -6.85 -7.24
N TYR A 64 -1.73 -6.36 -6.43
CA TYR A 64 -1.90 -6.39 -4.98
C TYR A 64 -2.53 -5.06 -4.59
N LYS A 65 -3.54 -5.09 -3.78
CA LYS A 65 -4.19 -3.88 -3.33
C LYS A 65 -4.61 -4.01 -1.89
N LYS A 66 -4.24 -3.05 -1.07
CA LYS A 66 -4.59 -3.05 0.34
C LYS A 66 -4.93 -1.64 0.76
N VAL A 67 -6.06 -1.49 1.45
CA VAL A 67 -6.44 -0.22 2.03
C VAL A 67 -6.40 -0.41 3.54
N ILE A 68 -5.63 0.43 4.22
CA ILE A 68 -5.46 0.32 5.65
C ILE A 68 -6.03 1.56 6.29
N THR A 69 -7.01 1.40 7.17
CA THR A 69 -7.59 2.51 7.88
C THR A 69 -6.86 2.68 9.18
N ILE A 70 -6.44 3.91 9.46
CA ILE A 70 -5.65 4.22 10.63
C ILE A 70 -6.50 5.11 11.53
N PRO A 71 -6.50 4.89 12.84
CA PRO A 71 -7.41 5.61 13.72
C PRO A 71 -7.03 7.07 13.99
N CYS A 72 -5.98 7.55 13.38
CA CYS A 72 -5.56 8.93 13.58
C CYS A 72 -4.86 9.43 12.33
N GLU A 73 -4.66 10.71 12.22
CA GLU A 73 -3.94 11.25 11.08
C GLU A 73 -2.48 10.92 11.21
N VAL A 74 -1.85 10.61 10.09
CA VAL A 74 -0.44 10.29 10.07
C VAL A 74 0.20 10.97 8.88
N ARG A 75 1.52 10.94 8.82
CA ARG A 75 2.24 11.40 7.65
C ARG A 75 3.34 10.40 7.35
N PHE A 76 3.75 10.32 6.09
CA PHE A 76 4.80 9.40 5.75
C PHE A 76 6.10 9.90 6.29
N CYS A 77 6.85 9.02 6.86
CA CYS A 77 8.16 9.31 7.37
C CYS A 77 9.22 8.59 6.57
N LYS A 78 9.00 7.33 6.22
CA LYS A 78 9.99 6.55 5.52
C LYS A 78 9.35 5.43 4.76
N LYS A 79 9.90 5.08 3.60
CA LYS A 79 9.45 3.95 2.83
C LYS A 79 10.68 3.11 2.50
N ARG A 80 10.57 1.81 2.65
CA ARG A 80 11.66 0.93 2.35
C ARG A 80 11.11 -0.31 1.69
N PHE A 81 11.73 -0.77 0.61
CA PHE A 81 11.30 -1.99 -0.06
C PHE A 81 12.53 -2.84 -0.31
N SER A 82 12.49 -4.07 0.17
CA SER A 82 13.62 -4.97 0.04
C SER A 82 13.11 -6.38 0.06
N ASP A 83 13.61 -7.21 -0.85
CA ASP A 83 13.29 -8.64 -0.90
C ASP A 83 11.77 -8.88 -0.90
N GLY A 84 11.03 -8.09 -1.63
CA GLY A 84 9.60 -8.28 -1.73
C GLY A 84 8.82 -7.82 -0.52
N VAL A 85 9.44 -7.12 0.41
CA VAL A 85 8.77 -6.64 1.60
C VAL A 85 8.78 -5.13 1.61
N LEU A 86 7.61 -4.52 1.68
CA LEU A 86 7.48 -3.08 1.76
C LEU A 86 7.25 -2.70 3.20
N GLU A 87 8.04 -1.77 3.69
CA GLU A 87 7.89 -1.30 5.05
C GLU A 87 7.65 0.20 5.01
N LEU A 88 6.55 0.65 5.58
CA LEU A 88 6.23 2.06 5.65
C LEU A 88 6.30 2.48 7.10
N THR A 89 6.94 3.62 7.35
CA THR A 89 6.96 4.19 8.68
C THR A 89 6.15 5.46 8.63
N LEU A 90 5.13 5.56 9.47
CA LEU A 90 4.25 6.70 9.51
C LEU A 90 4.34 7.33 10.88
N GLU A 91 4.30 8.64 10.92
CA GLU A 91 4.35 9.33 12.19
C GLU A 91 2.96 9.83 12.50
N LYS A 92 2.47 9.59 13.69
CA LYS A 92 1.17 10.07 14.09
C LYS A 92 1.24 11.57 14.26
N ASN A 93 0.18 12.24 13.80
CA ASN A 93 0.12 13.66 13.91
C ASN A 93 -0.12 13.99 15.36
N GLY A 94 0.77 14.68 15.94
CA GLY A 94 0.70 14.83 17.36
C GLY A 94 -0.39 15.65 17.88
N LYS A 95 -1.11 16.34 17.01
CA LYS A 95 -2.11 17.11 17.51
C LYS A 95 -3.27 16.40 17.83
N ASN A 96 -3.37 15.25 17.46
CA ASN A 96 -4.48 14.61 17.69
C ASN A 96 -4.55 14.34 19.04
N GLY A 97 -5.44 14.22 19.55
CA GLY A 97 -5.52 13.93 20.82
C GLY A 97 -5.11 14.97 21.61
N SER A 98 -4.77 15.90 21.06
CA SER A 98 -4.36 16.87 21.81
C SER A 98 -4.97 17.86 21.58
#